data_f5e29c249d6c4c349d4bf4ccf4e3bda0
#
_entry.id   f5e29c249d6c4c349d4bf4ccf4e3bda0
#
_cell.length_a   1.000
_cell.length_b   1.000
_cell.length_c   1.000
_cell.angle_alpha   90.00
_cell.angle_beta   90.00
_cell.angle_gamma   90.00
#
_symmetry.space_group_name_H-M   'P 1'
#
loop_
_entity.id
_entity.type
_entity.pdbx_description
1 polymer ?
#
loop_
_entity_poly.entity_id
_entity_poly.type
_entity_poly.pdbx_seq_one_letter_code
_entity_poly.pdbx_strand_id
1 'polypeptide(L)'
;MQDRRLLYRQFQETFPIESLKDMTLDEYTNLDKASSFCYWLESKTSELGSIWGGSAYKFGIFKFNNNPTDNNSMYSHDESYSWYSRLGKTAIEVFALIKNTIIKIVKFAQLGDWGKIENLEKEKVLGPLIIWKIAFLYSNERLLPIYDKDGWLVPLAEHFGLSAAKKSSRVEQ
;
A
#
# COMPACT_ATOMS: atom_id res chain seq x y z
N MET A 1 19.42 -13.80 9.36
CA MET A 1 18.53 -13.53 8.20
C MET A 1 17.16 -14.09 8.55
N GLN A 2 16.14 -13.24 8.67
CA GLN A 2 14.79 -13.72 9.00
C GLN A 2 14.25 -14.51 7.80
N ASP A 3 13.62 -15.65 8.04
CA ASP A 3 12.99 -16.41 6.95
C ASP A 3 11.87 -15.59 6.32
N ARG A 4 12.03 -15.21 5.04
CA ARG A 4 11.08 -14.39 4.30
C ARG A 4 9.69 -15.01 4.23
N ARG A 5 9.60 -16.33 4.14
CA ARG A 5 8.30 -17.04 4.16
C ARG A 5 7.64 -16.95 5.53
N LEU A 6 8.41 -17.02 6.60
CA LEU A 6 7.89 -16.84 7.96
C LEU A 6 7.33 -15.42 8.12
N LEU A 7 8.06 -14.41 7.67
CA LEU A 7 7.61 -13.03 7.74
C LEU A 7 6.34 -12.77 6.91
N TYR A 8 6.24 -13.38 5.72
CA TYR A 8 5.05 -13.35 4.89
C TYR A 8 3.82 -13.92 5.62
N ARG A 9 3.97 -15.09 6.25
CA ARG A 9 2.90 -15.73 7.04
C ARG A 9 2.52 -14.91 8.26
N GLN A 10 3.49 -14.40 9.01
CA GLN A 10 3.25 -13.53 10.17
C GLN A 10 2.41 -12.31 9.80
N PHE A 11 2.65 -11.71 8.64
CA PHE A 11 1.82 -10.61 8.16
C PHE A 11 0.37 -11.06 7.97
N GLN A 12 0.12 -12.17 7.30
CA GLN A 12 -1.23 -12.69 7.05
C GLN A 12 -1.94 -13.14 8.34
N GLU A 13 -1.20 -13.67 9.31
CA GLU A 13 -1.74 -14.03 10.62
C GLU A 13 -2.11 -12.79 11.45
N THR A 14 -1.33 -11.71 11.33
CA THR A 14 -1.59 -10.44 12.03
C THR A 14 -2.78 -9.69 11.40
N PHE A 15 -2.90 -9.73 10.08
CA PHE A 15 -3.96 -9.08 9.32
C PHE A 15 -4.68 -10.10 8.42
N PRO A 16 -5.44 -11.03 8.99
CA PRO A 16 -6.18 -12.00 8.20
C PRO A 16 -7.25 -11.31 7.36
N ILE A 17 -7.52 -11.88 6.18
CA ILE A 17 -8.43 -11.29 5.18
C ILE A 17 -9.81 -11.00 5.77
N GLU A 18 -10.30 -11.89 6.59
CA GLU A 18 -11.61 -11.84 7.22
C GLU A 18 -11.77 -10.64 8.16
N SER A 19 -10.67 -10.20 8.79
CA SER A 19 -10.65 -9.08 9.72
C SER A 19 -10.47 -7.72 9.06
N LEU A 20 -10.04 -7.66 7.79
CA LEU A 20 -9.77 -6.39 7.11
C LEU A 20 -10.99 -5.47 7.04
N LYS A 21 -12.20 -6.04 6.93
CA LYS A 21 -13.45 -5.27 6.92
C LYS A 21 -13.71 -4.55 8.25
N ASP A 22 -13.26 -5.14 9.36
CA ASP A 22 -13.47 -4.66 10.71
C ASP A 22 -12.29 -3.80 11.22
N MET A 23 -11.20 -3.70 10.42
CA MET A 23 -10.03 -2.89 10.75
C MET A 23 -10.43 -1.45 11.09
N THR A 24 -9.96 -0.97 12.22
CA THR A 24 -10.14 0.42 12.69
C THR A 24 -9.09 1.35 12.11
N LEU A 25 -9.33 2.66 12.18
CA LEU A 25 -8.34 3.67 11.76
C LEU A 25 -7.06 3.60 12.59
N ASP A 26 -7.15 3.30 13.88
CA ASP A 26 -5.98 3.18 14.76
C ASP A 26 -5.17 1.90 14.49
N GLU A 27 -5.81 0.81 14.10
CA GLU A 27 -5.12 -0.40 13.59
C GLU A 27 -4.46 -0.15 12.23
N TYR A 28 -5.06 0.71 11.39
CA TYR A 28 -4.46 1.08 10.11
C TYR A 28 -3.21 1.92 10.29
N THR A 29 -3.30 3.00 11.08
CA THR A 29 -2.20 3.94 11.35
C THR A 29 -2.28 4.51 12.77
N ASN A 30 -1.22 4.36 13.53
CA ASN A 30 -1.11 4.86 14.90
C ASN A 30 0.31 5.39 15.19
N LEU A 31 0.52 5.91 16.41
CA LEU A 31 1.80 6.45 16.84
C LEU A 31 2.73 5.40 17.45
N ASP A 32 2.19 4.29 17.89
CA ASP A 32 2.96 3.16 18.46
C ASP A 32 3.83 2.46 17.38
N LYS A 33 3.54 2.68 16.12
CA LYS A 33 4.29 2.15 14.96
C LYS A 33 4.45 0.63 14.91
N ALA A 34 4.53 -0.06 16.04
CA ALA A 34 4.81 -1.50 16.10
C ALA A 34 3.63 -2.38 15.66
N SER A 35 2.40 -1.91 15.83
CA SER A 35 1.18 -2.70 15.67
C SER A 35 0.35 -2.34 14.42
N SER A 36 0.58 -1.16 13.80
CA SER A 36 -0.29 -0.70 12.72
C SER A 36 -0.01 -1.38 11.38
N PHE A 37 -1.07 -1.50 10.57
CA PHE A 37 -1.00 -2.03 9.21
C PHE A 37 0.04 -1.28 8.35
N CYS A 38 0.05 0.07 8.42
CA CYS A 38 1.02 0.89 7.70
C CYS A 38 2.47 0.60 8.12
N TYR A 39 2.73 0.45 9.42
CA TYR A 39 4.07 0.08 9.91
C TYR A 39 4.51 -1.29 9.42
N TRP A 40 3.61 -2.27 9.44
CA TRP A 40 3.92 -3.59 8.91
C TRP A 40 4.26 -3.55 7.43
N LEU A 41 3.48 -2.82 6.62
CA LEU A 41 3.76 -2.67 5.19
C LEU A 41 5.12 -2.04 4.91
N GLU A 42 5.47 -0.97 5.63
CA GLU A 42 6.67 -0.19 5.34
C GLU A 42 7.93 -0.74 5.99
N SER A 43 7.84 -1.10 7.27
CA SER A 43 9.01 -1.39 8.10
C SER A 43 9.15 -2.87 8.41
N LYS A 44 8.11 -3.52 8.97
CA LYS A 44 8.20 -4.89 9.45
C LYS A 44 8.45 -5.88 8.31
N THR A 45 7.80 -5.66 7.16
CA THR A 45 7.95 -6.50 5.96
C THR A 45 8.94 -5.92 4.93
N SER A 46 9.88 -5.07 5.35
CA SER A 46 10.85 -4.45 4.43
C SER A 46 11.72 -5.46 3.67
N GLU A 47 12.05 -6.59 4.29
CA GLU A 47 12.78 -7.70 3.63
C GLU A 47 11.98 -8.41 2.52
N LEU A 48 10.66 -8.18 2.48
CA LEU A 48 9.77 -8.64 1.42
C LEU A 48 9.57 -7.55 0.33
N GLY A 49 10.58 -6.78 0.05
CA GLY A 49 10.55 -5.63 -0.84
C GLY A 49 10.21 -4.33 -0.09
N SER A 50 11.15 -3.40 -0.11
CA SER A 50 11.01 -2.11 0.58
C SER A 50 10.10 -1.17 -0.21
N ILE A 51 9.23 -0.48 0.52
CA ILE A 51 8.46 0.66 0.06
C ILE A 51 8.84 1.91 0.86
N TRP A 52 9.98 1.87 1.53
CA TRP A 52 10.48 2.96 2.36
C TRP A 52 10.77 4.20 1.53
N GLY A 53 10.56 5.36 2.14
CA GLY A 53 10.80 6.66 1.51
C GLY A 53 9.52 7.37 1.07
N GLY A 54 9.69 8.62 0.67
CA GLY A 54 8.57 9.48 0.32
C GLY A 54 7.73 9.95 1.51
N SER A 55 6.61 10.58 1.22
CA SER A 55 5.70 11.13 2.23
C SER A 55 4.79 10.06 2.83
N ALA A 56 4.42 10.21 4.12
CA ALA A 56 3.39 9.43 4.78
C ALA A 56 2.03 9.48 4.06
N TYR A 57 1.76 10.51 3.30
CA TYR A 57 0.57 10.63 2.46
C TYR A 57 0.42 9.52 1.40
N LYS A 58 1.47 8.74 1.09
CA LYS A 58 1.36 7.55 0.24
C LYS A 58 0.35 6.52 0.77
N PHE A 59 0.10 6.53 2.10
CA PHE A 59 -0.90 5.71 2.77
C PHE A 59 -2.31 6.32 2.75
N GLY A 60 -2.49 7.50 2.15
CA GLY A 60 -3.77 8.21 2.07
C GLY A 60 -4.11 9.02 3.31
N ILE A 61 -3.95 8.45 4.50
CA ILE A 61 -4.15 9.07 5.82
C ILE A 61 -3.07 8.57 6.78
N PHE A 62 -2.66 9.42 7.71
CA PHE A 62 -1.75 9.04 8.79
C PHE A 62 -2.02 9.81 10.09
N LYS A 63 -1.67 9.21 11.23
CA LYS A 63 -1.72 9.83 12.55
C LYS A 63 -0.44 10.63 12.80
N PHE A 64 -0.53 11.81 13.39
CA PHE A 64 0.61 12.68 13.70
C PHE A 64 0.66 13.01 15.20
N ASN A 65 1.86 13.34 15.70
CA ASN A 65 2.11 13.77 17.07
C ASN A 65 2.00 15.29 17.27
N ASN A 66 2.45 16.04 16.25
CA ASN A 66 2.46 17.51 16.30
C ASN A 66 1.61 18.00 15.13
N ASN A 67 0.75 18.98 15.39
CA ASN A 67 -0.08 19.57 14.35
C ASN A 67 0.76 19.93 13.13
N PRO A 68 0.33 19.49 11.93
CA PRO A 68 0.99 19.91 10.70
C PRO A 68 0.97 21.44 10.62
N THR A 69 2.13 22.04 10.49
CA THR A 69 2.28 23.51 10.31
C THR A 69 2.03 23.92 8.86
N ASP A 70 1.68 22.97 8.01
CA ASP A 70 1.57 23.16 6.57
C ASP A 70 0.17 23.64 6.18
N ASN A 71 0.05 24.91 5.81
CA ASN A 71 -1.16 25.52 5.26
C ASN A 71 -1.41 25.15 3.80
N ASN A 72 -0.90 24.01 3.33
CA ASN A 72 -1.09 23.57 1.97
C ASN A 72 -2.51 23.03 1.77
N SER A 73 -3.29 23.67 0.89
CA SER A 73 -4.67 23.30 0.56
C SER A 73 -4.85 21.88 0.01
N MET A 74 -3.76 21.20 -0.38
CA MET A 74 -3.79 19.80 -0.80
C MET A 74 -4.06 18.83 0.36
N TYR A 75 -3.82 19.27 1.60
CA TYR A 75 -3.94 18.42 2.78
C TYR A 75 -5.02 18.97 3.71
N SER A 76 -5.75 18.06 4.33
CA SER A 76 -6.67 18.33 5.42
C SER A 76 -6.23 17.57 6.65
N HIS A 77 -6.58 18.06 7.83
CA HIS A 77 -6.28 17.41 9.08
C HIS A 77 -7.39 17.71 10.11
N ASP A 78 -7.53 16.81 11.06
CA ASP A 78 -8.25 17.05 12.32
C ASP A 78 -7.23 17.14 13.48
N GLU A 79 -7.64 16.86 14.69
CA GLU A 79 -6.77 16.91 15.89
C GLU A 79 -5.71 15.81 15.93
N SER A 80 -5.85 14.73 15.13
CA SER A 80 -5.04 13.51 15.22
C SER A 80 -4.53 12.99 13.90
N TYR A 81 -5.25 13.24 12.81
CA TYR A 81 -4.96 12.65 11.51
C TYR A 81 -4.82 13.70 10.41
N SER A 82 -3.98 13.40 9.42
CA SER A 82 -3.83 14.20 8.20
C SER A 82 -3.97 13.35 6.97
N TRP A 83 -4.59 13.89 5.91
CA TRP A 83 -4.90 13.20 4.66
C TRP A 83 -4.90 14.14 3.46
N TYR A 84 -4.94 13.58 2.25
CA TYR A 84 -5.21 14.39 1.05
C TYR A 84 -6.64 14.90 1.04
N SER A 85 -6.85 16.23 0.95
CA SER A 85 -8.17 16.88 0.94
C SER A 85 -9.13 16.32 -0.12
N ARG A 86 -8.58 15.83 -1.24
CA ARG A 86 -9.35 15.23 -2.35
C ARG A 86 -10.00 13.88 -2.01
N LEU A 87 -9.57 13.22 -0.93
CA LEU A 87 -10.06 11.88 -0.56
C LEU A 87 -11.34 11.94 0.29
N GLY A 88 -11.61 13.06 0.96
CA GLY A 88 -12.78 13.23 1.79
C GLY A 88 -12.66 14.41 2.74
N LYS A 89 -13.74 14.70 3.45
CA LYS A 89 -13.83 15.84 4.37
C LYS A 89 -13.44 15.48 5.81
N THR A 90 -13.55 14.22 6.19
CA THR A 90 -13.25 13.72 7.54
C THR A 90 -12.32 12.52 7.49
N ALA A 91 -11.56 12.30 8.58
CA ALA A 91 -10.69 11.13 8.71
C ALA A 91 -11.46 9.81 8.55
N ILE A 92 -12.69 9.74 9.05
CA ILE A 92 -13.56 8.56 8.97
C ILE A 92 -13.96 8.25 7.52
N GLU A 93 -14.39 9.27 6.76
CA GLU A 93 -14.73 9.10 5.33
C GLU A 93 -13.52 8.63 4.52
N VAL A 94 -12.38 9.27 4.73
CA VAL A 94 -11.14 8.93 4.04
C VAL A 94 -10.68 7.51 4.38
N PHE A 95 -10.73 7.13 5.64
CA PHE A 95 -10.37 5.77 6.05
C PHE A 95 -11.34 4.72 5.49
N ALA A 96 -12.64 5.00 5.44
CA ALA A 96 -13.60 4.09 4.81
C ALA A 96 -13.28 3.86 3.33
N LEU A 97 -12.91 4.91 2.58
CA LEU A 97 -12.46 4.81 1.20
C LEU A 97 -11.19 3.95 1.07
N ILE A 98 -10.18 4.21 1.92
CA ILE A 98 -8.92 3.46 1.95
C ILE A 98 -9.18 1.99 2.26
N LYS A 99 -9.95 1.67 3.30
CA LYS A 99 -10.29 0.31 3.70
C LYS A 99 -10.99 -0.45 2.56
N ASN A 100 -11.96 0.18 1.91
CA ASN A 100 -12.62 -0.42 0.75
C ASN A 100 -11.65 -0.67 -0.41
N THR A 101 -10.68 0.22 -0.63
CA THR A 101 -9.64 0.04 -1.64
C THR A 101 -8.73 -1.15 -1.29
N ILE A 102 -8.30 -1.28 -0.04
CA ILE A 102 -7.51 -2.44 0.43
C ILE A 102 -8.27 -3.75 0.20
N ILE A 103 -9.55 -3.80 0.57
CA ILE A 103 -10.39 -4.99 0.36
C ILE A 103 -10.49 -5.36 -1.13
N LYS A 104 -10.65 -4.37 -2.02
CA LYS A 104 -10.62 -4.59 -3.47
C LYS A 104 -9.27 -5.16 -3.94
N ILE A 105 -8.14 -4.57 -3.50
CA ILE A 105 -6.79 -5.06 -3.84
C ILE A 105 -6.64 -6.52 -3.44
N VAL A 106 -6.99 -6.86 -2.20
CA VAL A 106 -6.89 -8.22 -1.66
C VAL A 106 -7.74 -9.20 -2.46
N LYS A 107 -9.00 -8.84 -2.73
CA LYS A 107 -9.90 -9.67 -3.55
C LYS A 107 -9.32 -9.93 -4.95
N PHE A 108 -8.84 -8.90 -5.63
CA PHE A 108 -8.27 -9.03 -6.96
C PHE A 108 -6.95 -9.81 -6.94
N ALA A 109 -6.11 -9.60 -5.92
CA ALA A 109 -4.87 -10.36 -5.75
C ALA A 109 -5.14 -11.84 -5.56
N GLN A 110 -6.15 -12.21 -4.79
CA GLN A 110 -6.55 -13.62 -4.60
C GLN A 110 -7.09 -14.25 -5.87
N LEU A 111 -7.77 -13.49 -6.72
CA LEU A 111 -8.29 -13.96 -8.01
C LEU A 111 -7.22 -13.97 -9.12
N GLY A 112 -6.08 -13.28 -8.92
CA GLY A 112 -5.08 -13.06 -9.97
C GLY A 112 -5.50 -12.02 -11.00
N ASP A 113 -6.39 -11.10 -10.63
CA ASP A 113 -6.97 -10.10 -11.53
C ASP A 113 -6.11 -8.82 -11.51
N TRP A 114 -4.87 -8.96 -12.00
CA TRP A 114 -3.83 -7.92 -11.92
C TRP A 114 -4.22 -6.63 -12.66
N GLY A 115 -4.92 -6.75 -13.78
CA GLY A 115 -5.41 -5.60 -14.54
C GLY A 115 -6.38 -4.73 -13.74
N LYS A 116 -7.21 -5.32 -12.87
CA LYS A 116 -8.07 -4.56 -11.97
C LYS A 116 -7.27 -3.86 -10.87
N ILE A 117 -6.20 -4.49 -10.36
CA ILE A 117 -5.30 -3.85 -9.40
C ILE A 117 -4.61 -2.64 -10.02
N GLU A 118 -4.10 -2.76 -11.25
CA GLU A 118 -3.48 -1.65 -11.98
C GLU A 118 -4.47 -0.48 -12.21
N ASN A 119 -5.74 -0.78 -12.44
CA ASN A 119 -6.76 0.27 -12.55
C ASN A 119 -6.99 1.05 -11.24
N LEU A 120 -6.78 0.42 -10.07
CA LEU A 120 -6.87 1.12 -8.78
C LEU A 120 -5.80 2.21 -8.62
N GLU A 121 -4.65 2.11 -9.31
CA GLU A 121 -3.64 3.18 -9.30
C GLU A 121 -4.22 4.50 -9.85
N LYS A 122 -5.12 4.43 -10.83
CA LYS A 122 -5.76 5.59 -11.46
C LYS A 122 -6.71 6.32 -10.49
N GLU A 123 -7.25 5.62 -9.50
CA GLU A 123 -8.11 6.21 -8.46
C GLU A 123 -7.29 7.09 -7.49
N LYS A 124 -5.97 6.91 -7.41
CA LYS A 124 -5.02 7.67 -6.57
C LYS A 124 -5.41 7.73 -5.09
N VAL A 125 -6.09 6.73 -4.58
CA VAL A 125 -6.45 6.62 -3.15
C VAL A 125 -5.21 6.26 -2.34
N LEU A 126 -4.47 5.26 -2.80
CA LEU A 126 -3.18 4.82 -2.25
C LEU A 126 -2.07 5.03 -3.29
N GLY A 127 -0.85 5.18 -2.82
CA GLY A 127 0.33 5.21 -3.69
C GLY A 127 0.53 3.87 -4.42
N PRO A 128 1.04 3.86 -5.66
CA PRO A 128 1.24 2.63 -6.43
C PRO A 128 2.06 1.57 -5.69
N LEU A 129 3.14 1.96 -5.02
CA LEU A 129 3.98 1.05 -4.24
C LEU A 129 3.19 0.36 -3.10
N ILE A 130 2.25 1.08 -2.47
CA ILE A 130 1.39 0.53 -1.42
C ILE A 130 0.42 -0.49 -2.01
N ILE A 131 -0.22 -0.16 -3.14
CA ILE A 131 -1.16 -1.04 -3.84
C ILE A 131 -0.49 -2.38 -4.17
N TRP A 132 0.69 -2.35 -4.79
CA TRP A 132 1.39 -3.56 -5.20
C TRP A 132 2.03 -4.32 -4.04
N LYS A 133 2.44 -3.64 -2.96
CA LYS A 133 2.88 -4.30 -1.72
C LYS A 133 1.74 -5.08 -1.08
N ILE A 134 0.55 -4.50 -0.98
CA ILE A 134 -0.63 -5.19 -0.46
C ILE A 134 -1.00 -6.37 -1.38
N ALA A 135 -1.03 -6.15 -2.69
CA ALA A 135 -1.32 -7.20 -3.66
C ALA A 135 -0.34 -8.38 -3.52
N PHE A 136 0.96 -8.12 -3.39
CA PHE A 136 1.97 -9.14 -3.15
C PHE A 136 1.69 -9.93 -1.87
N LEU A 137 1.45 -9.24 -0.75
CA LEU A 137 1.24 -9.87 0.56
C LEU A 137 -0.02 -10.76 0.64
N TYR A 138 -0.97 -10.57 -0.27
CA TYR A 138 -2.19 -11.38 -0.33
C TYR A 138 -2.34 -12.20 -1.63
N SER A 139 -1.29 -12.27 -2.45
CA SER A 139 -1.33 -12.96 -3.74
C SER A 139 -1.09 -14.47 -3.66
N ASN A 140 -0.86 -15.04 -2.48
CA ASN A 140 -0.43 -16.42 -2.31
C ASN A 140 0.87 -16.72 -3.09
N GLU A 141 1.88 -15.87 -2.92
CA GLU A 141 3.21 -15.95 -3.54
C GLU A 141 3.21 -15.93 -5.10
N ARG A 142 2.12 -15.41 -5.71
CA ARG A 142 2.00 -15.33 -7.19
C ARG A 142 2.61 -14.07 -7.80
N LEU A 143 3.03 -13.11 -6.99
CA LEU A 143 3.70 -11.89 -7.44
C LEU A 143 5.15 -11.86 -6.95
N LEU A 144 6.01 -11.17 -7.69
CA LEU A 144 7.34 -10.82 -7.22
C LEU A 144 7.27 -9.54 -6.37
N PRO A 145 8.13 -9.40 -5.34
CA PRO A 145 8.19 -8.21 -4.48
C PRO A 145 8.90 -7.03 -5.16
N ILE A 146 8.49 -6.70 -6.39
CA ILE A 146 9.03 -5.61 -7.21
C ILE A 146 7.91 -4.60 -7.44
N TYR A 147 7.93 -3.51 -6.68
CA TYR A 147 6.83 -2.54 -6.65
C TYR A 147 7.10 -1.28 -7.45
N ASP A 148 8.37 -0.93 -7.66
CA ASP A 148 8.78 0.21 -8.46
C ASP A 148 8.91 -0.20 -9.93
N LYS A 149 7.97 0.30 -10.76
CA LYS A 149 7.93 -0.02 -12.18
C LYS A 149 9.17 0.50 -12.90
N ASP A 150 9.45 1.78 -12.76
CA ASP A 150 10.48 2.45 -13.57
C ASP A 150 11.89 2.19 -13.03
N GLY A 151 12.04 2.09 -11.70
CA GLY A 151 13.34 1.86 -11.06
C GLY A 151 13.83 0.41 -11.13
N TRP A 152 12.93 -0.58 -11.15
CA TRP A 152 13.33 -1.98 -11.05
C TRP A 152 12.66 -2.90 -12.07
N LEU A 153 11.34 -2.81 -12.25
CA LEU A 153 10.64 -3.76 -13.13
C LEU A 153 11.02 -3.57 -14.59
N VAL A 154 11.04 -2.31 -15.07
CA VAL A 154 11.43 -2.01 -16.46
C VAL A 154 12.89 -2.40 -16.74
N PRO A 155 13.90 -2.01 -15.92
CA PRO A 155 15.28 -2.46 -16.13
C PRO A 155 15.43 -3.98 -16.12
N LEU A 156 14.71 -4.68 -15.24
CA LEU A 156 14.73 -6.13 -15.20
C LEU A 156 14.16 -6.75 -16.49
N ALA A 157 13.01 -6.27 -16.94
CA ALA A 157 12.37 -6.72 -18.17
C ALA A 157 13.26 -6.45 -19.39
N GLU A 158 13.90 -5.27 -19.48
CA GLU A 158 14.86 -4.94 -20.55
C GLU A 158 16.08 -5.87 -20.51
N HIS A 159 16.57 -6.24 -19.32
CA HIS A 159 17.67 -7.20 -19.17
C HIS A 159 17.33 -8.57 -19.78
N PHE A 160 16.08 -9.00 -19.70
CA PHE A 160 15.58 -10.21 -20.34
C PHE A 160 15.14 -10.04 -21.80
N GLY A 161 15.43 -8.90 -22.43
CA GLY A 161 15.16 -8.65 -23.84
C GLY A 161 13.75 -8.17 -24.18
N LEU A 162 12.98 -7.75 -23.19
CA LEU A 162 11.63 -7.19 -23.36
C LEU A 162 11.70 -5.69 -23.70
N SER A 163 12.07 -5.38 -24.94
CA SER A 163 12.34 -4.00 -25.40
C SER A 163 11.15 -3.02 -25.33
N ALA A 164 9.92 -3.51 -25.22
CA ALA A 164 8.72 -2.69 -25.09
C ALA A 164 8.33 -2.38 -23.63
N ALA A 165 9.12 -2.80 -22.65
CA ALA A 165 8.79 -2.75 -21.24
C ALA A 165 8.34 -1.37 -20.72
N LYS A 166 8.96 -0.27 -21.19
CA LYS A 166 8.60 1.10 -20.77
C LYS A 166 7.18 1.51 -21.16
N LYS A 167 6.64 0.96 -22.25
CA LYS A 167 5.30 1.28 -22.76
C LYS A 167 4.23 0.31 -22.27
N SER A 168 4.63 -0.85 -21.76
CA SER A 168 3.71 -1.89 -21.30
C SER A 168 3.13 -1.56 -19.91
N SER A 169 1.98 -2.12 -19.61
CA SER A 169 1.43 -2.12 -18.26
C SER A 169 2.26 -3.01 -17.32
N ARG A 170 2.05 -2.90 -15.98
CA ARG A 170 2.70 -3.80 -15.01
C ARG A 170 2.31 -5.26 -15.21
N VAL A 171 1.13 -5.48 -15.78
CA VAL A 171 0.55 -6.82 -15.98
C VAL A 171 1.14 -7.54 -17.17
N GLU A 172 1.63 -6.78 -18.15
CA GLU A 172 2.24 -7.30 -19.38
C GLU A 172 3.74 -7.55 -19.25
N GLN A 173 4.36 -7.10 -18.17
CA GLN A 173 5.78 -7.27 -17.86
C GLN A 173 6.02 -8.47 -16.95
#